data_a77cb2f1f62a6218bf9a8da87d54c019
#
_entry.id   a77cb2f1f62a6218bf9a8da87d54c019
#
_cell.length_a   1.000
_cell.length_b   1.000
_cell.length_c   1.000
_cell.angle_alpha   90.00
_cell.angle_beta   90.00
_cell.angle_gamma   90.00
#
_symmetry.space_group_name_H-M   'P 1'
#
loop_
_entity.id
_entity.type
_entity.pdbx_description
1 polymer ?
#
loop_
_entity_poly.entity_id
_entity_poly.type
_entity_poly.pdbx_seq_one_letter_code
_entity_poly.pdbx_strand_id
1 'polypeptide(L)'
;SLGEMQAAKICKVMDMATKMGAPIIGINDSGGARIQEGIDALKGFGDIFFRNTQTSGVVPQISIVLGPCAGGAVYSPAICDFIFMVDKTSQMFITGPSVVNSVTGEDVSFEELGGAQTHAVKSGVASKAFATEEDCFEQVKLLLSFLPSNNLETAPIYDCEDDLNRLSDKLSEIV
;
A
#
# COMPACT_ATOMS: atom_id res chain seq x y z
N SER A 1 4.23 16.20 4.00
CA SER A 1 5.61 15.66 3.99
C SER A 1 5.98 15.09 5.35
N LEU A 2 6.75 14.00 5.35
CA LEU A 2 7.20 13.31 6.56
C LEU A 2 8.44 14.00 7.16
N GLY A 3 8.39 14.30 8.45
CA GLY A 3 9.53 14.74 9.25
C GLY A 3 9.91 13.72 10.32
N GLU A 4 11.02 13.97 11.03
CA GLU A 4 11.61 13.07 12.03
C GLU A 4 10.59 12.63 13.09
N MET A 5 9.88 13.56 13.71
CA MET A 5 8.94 13.27 14.80
C MET A 5 7.72 12.48 14.32
N GLN A 6 7.28 12.69 13.09
CA GLN A 6 6.19 11.90 12.49
C GLN A 6 6.66 10.48 12.22
N ALA A 7 7.86 10.32 11.66
CA ALA A 7 8.47 9.00 11.46
C ALA A 7 8.62 8.24 12.78
N ALA A 8 9.09 8.90 13.84
CA ALA A 8 9.22 8.27 15.16
C ALA A 8 7.87 7.78 15.70
N LYS A 9 6.78 8.53 15.50
CA LYS A 9 5.43 8.09 15.88
C LYS A 9 4.97 6.86 15.08
N ILE A 10 5.17 6.87 13.76
CA ILE A 10 4.84 5.75 12.88
C ILE A 10 5.62 4.50 13.34
N CYS A 11 6.93 4.62 13.50
CA CYS A 11 7.79 3.55 13.96
C CYS A 11 7.32 2.94 15.29
N LYS A 12 6.97 3.81 16.26
CA LYS A 12 6.44 3.35 17.55
C LYS A 12 5.15 2.56 17.40
N VAL A 13 4.23 2.99 16.55
CA VAL A 13 2.97 2.27 16.31
C VAL A 13 3.24 0.93 15.62
N MET A 14 4.14 0.89 14.63
CA MET A 14 4.55 -0.36 13.97
C MET A 14 5.17 -1.34 14.96
N ASP A 15 6.09 -0.88 15.82
CA ASP A 15 6.71 -1.72 16.86
C ASP A 15 5.66 -2.29 17.84
N MET A 16 4.66 -1.48 18.21
CA MET A 16 3.55 -1.93 19.06
C MET A 16 2.68 -2.97 18.36
N ALA A 17 2.28 -2.73 17.10
CA ALA A 17 1.45 -3.65 16.34
C ALA A 17 2.16 -5.00 16.15
N THR A 18 3.43 -4.99 15.76
CA THR A 18 4.24 -6.20 15.61
C THR A 18 4.33 -6.98 16.93
N LYS A 19 4.59 -6.29 18.04
CA LYS A 19 4.66 -6.92 19.38
C LYS A 19 3.34 -7.51 19.84
N MET A 20 2.22 -6.88 19.47
CA MET A 20 0.87 -7.34 19.80
C MET A 20 0.36 -8.43 18.84
N GLY A 21 1.02 -8.64 17.70
CA GLY A 21 0.54 -9.53 16.65
C GLY A 21 -0.71 -8.99 15.94
N ALA A 22 -0.79 -7.67 15.74
CA ALA A 22 -1.92 -7.02 15.09
C ALA A 22 -1.56 -6.54 13.68
N PRO A 23 -2.48 -6.64 12.70
CA PRO A 23 -2.26 -6.10 11.36
C PRO A 23 -1.93 -4.60 11.37
N ILE A 24 -1.09 -4.17 10.43
CA ILE A 24 -0.73 -2.76 10.23
C ILE A 24 -1.47 -2.24 9.00
N ILE A 25 -2.24 -1.18 9.18
CA ILE A 25 -2.93 -0.48 8.10
C ILE A 25 -2.35 0.92 8.01
N GLY A 26 -1.66 1.22 6.89
CA GLY A 26 -1.16 2.55 6.57
C GLY A 26 -2.11 3.30 5.65
N ILE A 27 -2.62 4.45 6.08
CA ILE A 27 -3.36 5.38 5.22
C ILE A 27 -2.37 6.45 4.77
N ASN A 28 -2.12 6.53 3.47
CA ASN A 28 -1.01 7.25 2.88
C ASN A 28 -1.47 8.40 1.99
N ASP A 29 -0.95 9.59 2.30
CA ASP A 29 -1.06 10.83 1.54
C ASP A 29 0.15 11.69 1.91
N SER A 30 1.19 11.69 1.09
CA SER A 30 2.43 12.42 1.40
C SER A 30 3.27 12.70 0.17
N GLY A 31 3.71 13.92 0.02
CA GLY A 31 4.67 14.33 -1.02
C GLY A 31 6.13 13.92 -0.75
N GLY A 32 6.40 13.06 0.24
CA GLY A 32 7.74 12.57 0.54
C GLY A 32 8.41 13.22 1.76
N ALA A 33 9.74 13.19 1.79
CA ALA A 33 10.53 13.72 2.91
C ALA A 33 10.40 15.25 3.03
N ARG A 34 10.31 15.72 4.26
CA ARG A 34 10.31 17.17 4.55
C ARG A 34 11.69 17.73 4.27
N ILE A 35 11.81 18.53 3.20
CA ILE A 35 13.09 19.08 2.74
C ILE A 35 13.79 19.91 3.82
N GLN A 36 13.03 20.64 4.63
CA GLN A 36 13.56 21.51 5.69
C GLN A 36 14.25 20.75 6.82
N GLU A 37 13.96 19.46 7.00
CA GLU A 37 14.61 18.60 7.99
C GLU A 37 15.79 17.81 7.39
N GLY A 38 16.01 17.91 6.09
CA GLY A 38 17.16 17.31 5.42
C GLY A 38 17.30 15.81 5.67
N ILE A 39 18.47 15.40 6.17
CA ILE A 39 18.83 14.00 6.36
C ILE A 39 17.99 13.30 7.44
N ASP A 40 17.47 14.04 8.42
CA ASP A 40 16.67 13.47 9.52
C ASP A 40 15.32 12.96 8.99
N ALA A 41 14.71 13.66 8.02
CA ALA A 41 13.53 13.18 7.33
C ALA A 41 13.81 11.92 6.49
N LEU A 42 14.96 11.85 5.82
CA LEU A 42 15.37 10.67 5.07
C LEU A 42 15.64 9.47 5.98
N LYS A 43 16.35 9.71 7.11
CA LYS A 43 16.54 8.70 8.15
C LYS A 43 15.21 8.17 8.67
N GLY A 44 14.23 9.06 8.89
CA GLY A 44 12.90 8.69 9.34
C GLY A 44 12.21 7.72 8.37
N PHE A 45 12.31 7.94 7.06
CA PHE A 45 11.83 6.96 6.08
C PHE A 45 12.61 5.63 6.15
N GLY A 46 13.92 5.67 6.29
CA GLY A 46 14.73 4.46 6.47
C GLY A 46 14.30 3.64 7.68
N ASP A 47 14.00 4.31 8.80
CA ASP A 47 13.52 3.66 10.02
C ASP A 47 12.12 3.00 9.82
N ILE A 48 11.25 3.58 9.00
CA ILE A 48 9.95 2.99 8.61
C ILE A 48 10.18 1.77 7.71
N PHE A 49 10.99 1.89 6.66
CA PHE A 49 11.27 0.79 5.73
C PHE A 49 11.90 -0.41 6.44
N PHE A 50 12.82 -0.16 7.36
CA PHE A 50 13.38 -1.21 8.20
C PHE A 50 12.28 -1.99 8.94
N ARG A 51 11.29 -1.28 9.51
CA ARG A 51 10.16 -1.92 10.19
C ARG A 51 9.24 -2.68 9.24
N ASN A 52 8.95 -2.13 8.06
CA ASN A 52 8.20 -2.88 7.05
C ASN A 52 8.88 -4.23 6.76
N THR A 53 10.21 -4.24 6.58
CA THR A 53 10.93 -5.49 6.28
C THR A 53 10.97 -6.45 7.47
N GLN A 54 11.15 -5.95 8.70
CA GLN A 54 11.14 -6.80 9.91
C GLN A 54 9.75 -7.37 10.23
N THR A 55 8.70 -6.68 9.84
CA THR A 55 7.31 -7.06 10.10
C THR A 55 6.74 -7.98 8.99
N SER A 56 7.39 -8.03 7.84
CA SER A 56 7.00 -8.88 6.71
C SER A 56 6.92 -10.34 7.13
N GLY A 57 5.79 -10.99 6.85
CA GLY A 57 5.51 -12.36 7.26
C GLY A 57 5.22 -12.54 8.77
N VAL A 58 5.21 -11.48 9.57
CA VAL A 58 4.85 -11.51 11.01
C VAL A 58 3.41 -11.08 11.21
N VAL A 59 3.02 -9.93 10.70
CA VAL A 59 1.64 -9.46 10.67
C VAL A 59 1.30 -8.92 9.28
N PRO A 60 0.03 -8.97 8.85
CA PRO A 60 -0.40 -8.36 7.59
C PRO A 60 -0.11 -6.86 7.56
N GLN A 61 0.43 -6.38 6.45
CA GLN A 61 0.69 -4.98 6.18
C GLN A 61 -0.16 -4.52 4.99
N ILE A 62 -1.10 -3.62 5.23
CA ILE A 62 -2.04 -3.12 4.22
C ILE A 62 -1.80 -1.64 4.03
N SER A 63 -1.57 -1.22 2.81
CA SER A 63 -1.46 0.19 2.43
C SER A 63 -2.70 0.64 1.69
N ILE A 64 -3.29 1.75 2.15
CA ILE A 64 -4.39 2.46 1.51
C ILE A 64 -3.84 3.81 1.07
N VAL A 65 -3.78 4.05 -0.22
CA VAL A 65 -3.32 5.30 -0.79
C VAL A 65 -4.55 6.16 -1.12
N LEU A 66 -4.70 7.30 -0.47
CA LEU A 66 -5.85 8.19 -0.63
C LEU A 66 -5.49 9.54 -1.27
N GLY A 67 -4.22 9.80 -1.44
CA GLY A 67 -3.70 11.01 -2.06
C GLY A 67 -2.39 10.74 -2.79
N PRO A 68 -1.63 11.77 -3.16
CA PRO A 68 -0.32 11.59 -3.75
C PRO A 68 0.65 10.94 -2.77
N CYS A 69 1.38 9.93 -3.25
CA CYS A 69 2.52 9.33 -2.57
C CYS A 69 3.73 9.43 -3.49
N ALA A 70 4.63 10.35 -3.16
CA ALA A 70 5.79 10.67 -4.00
C ALA A 70 7.11 10.51 -3.24
N GLY A 71 8.17 10.20 -3.96
CA GLY A 71 9.51 10.05 -3.40
C GLY A 71 9.57 8.99 -2.30
N GLY A 72 10.11 9.33 -1.13
CA GLY A 72 10.19 8.39 0.01
C GLY A 72 8.85 7.83 0.47
N ALA A 73 7.75 8.58 0.27
CA ALA A 73 6.41 8.16 0.69
C ALA A 73 5.82 7.02 -0.16
N VAL A 74 6.39 6.71 -1.32
CA VAL A 74 5.90 5.63 -2.18
C VAL A 74 6.50 4.27 -1.81
N TYR A 75 7.68 4.24 -1.18
CA TYR A 75 8.39 2.98 -0.92
C TYR A 75 7.71 2.14 0.16
N SER A 76 7.31 2.74 1.28
CA SER A 76 6.63 2.00 2.35
C SER A 76 5.33 1.35 1.86
N PRO A 77 4.41 2.06 1.15
CA PRO A 77 3.28 1.41 0.49
C PRO A 77 3.67 0.27 -0.44
N ALA A 78 4.70 0.47 -1.28
CA ALA A 78 5.09 -0.48 -2.31
C ALA A 78 5.68 -1.80 -1.77
N ILE A 79 6.12 -1.83 -0.51
CA ILE A 79 6.65 -3.04 0.15
C ILE A 79 5.67 -3.65 1.17
N CYS A 80 4.42 -3.19 1.21
CA CYS A 80 3.35 -3.82 1.97
C CYS A 80 2.79 -5.05 1.23
N ASP A 81 2.04 -5.91 1.95
CA ASP A 81 1.45 -7.12 1.37
C ASP A 81 0.29 -6.81 0.43
N PHE A 82 -0.50 -5.77 0.74
CA PHE A 82 -1.62 -5.32 -0.08
C PHE A 82 -1.59 -3.82 -0.24
N ILE A 83 -1.85 -3.36 -1.47
CA ILE A 83 -1.86 -1.94 -1.83
C ILE A 83 -3.19 -1.62 -2.49
N PHE A 84 -3.96 -0.76 -1.87
CA PHE A 84 -5.25 -0.28 -2.37
C PHE A 84 -5.18 1.19 -2.73
N MET A 85 -5.77 1.54 -3.84
CA MET A 85 -5.77 2.91 -4.37
C MET A 85 -7.20 3.35 -4.71
N VAL A 86 -7.45 4.66 -4.62
CA VAL A 86 -8.73 5.26 -5.00
C VAL A 86 -8.55 6.03 -6.30
N ASP A 87 -9.42 5.78 -7.26
CA ASP A 87 -9.36 6.36 -8.60
C ASP A 87 -9.40 7.90 -8.55
N LYS A 88 -8.62 8.56 -9.40
CA LYS A 88 -8.52 10.02 -9.54
C LYS A 88 -7.96 10.80 -8.34
N THR A 89 -7.82 10.18 -7.17
CA THR A 89 -7.26 10.84 -5.97
C THR A 89 -5.89 10.30 -5.59
N SER A 90 -5.67 9.01 -5.78
CA SER A 90 -4.44 8.33 -5.40
C SER A 90 -3.41 8.37 -6.52
N GLN A 91 -2.18 8.73 -6.19
CA GLN A 91 -1.05 8.59 -7.09
C GLN A 91 0.15 8.01 -6.37
N MET A 92 0.88 7.15 -7.07
CA MET A 92 2.15 6.57 -6.60
C MET A 92 3.22 6.74 -7.67
N PHE A 93 4.27 7.50 -7.38
CA PHE A 93 5.42 7.66 -8.28
C PHE A 93 6.68 8.06 -7.51
N ILE A 94 7.84 7.70 -8.03
CA ILE A 94 9.13 8.07 -7.42
C ILE A 94 9.36 9.57 -7.61
N THR A 95 9.12 10.08 -8.81
CA THR A 95 9.19 11.51 -9.14
C THR A 95 7.95 11.93 -9.93
N GLY A 96 7.51 13.17 -9.73
CA GLY A 96 6.33 13.70 -10.42
C GLY A 96 6.56 14.03 -11.90
N PRO A 97 5.49 14.32 -12.67
CA PRO A 97 5.54 14.58 -14.11
C PRO A 97 6.53 15.66 -14.52
N SER A 98 6.65 16.74 -13.75
CA SER A 98 7.60 17.83 -14.05
C SER A 98 9.05 17.40 -14.02
N VAL A 99 9.43 16.48 -13.14
CA VAL A 99 10.80 15.94 -13.10
C VAL A 99 11.00 14.95 -14.24
N VAL A 100 10.02 14.11 -14.55
CA VAL A 100 10.06 13.22 -15.73
C VAL A 100 10.28 14.05 -16.99
N ASN A 101 9.47 15.08 -17.21
CA ASN A 101 9.61 15.96 -18.39
C ASN A 101 11.00 16.61 -18.46
N SER A 102 11.53 17.12 -17.34
CA SER A 102 12.86 17.79 -17.33
C SER A 102 14.03 16.85 -17.60
N VAL A 103 13.89 15.55 -17.29
CA VAL A 103 14.98 14.55 -17.43
C VAL A 103 14.86 13.77 -18.73
N THR A 104 13.67 13.32 -19.11
CA THR A 104 13.43 12.47 -20.28
C THR A 104 12.82 13.20 -21.46
N GLY A 105 12.26 14.40 -21.25
CA GLY A 105 11.49 15.16 -22.26
C GLY A 105 10.08 14.62 -22.48
N GLU A 106 9.65 13.61 -21.74
CA GLU A 106 8.31 13.04 -21.84
C GLU A 106 7.27 13.92 -21.13
N ASP A 107 6.15 14.16 -21.78
CA ASP A 107 5.01 14.86 -21.22
C ASP A 107 3.95 13.82 -20.78
N VAL A 108 3.82 13.63 -19.47
CA VAL A 108 2.89 12.66 -18.89
C VAL A 108 2.03 13.32 -17.83
N SER A 109 0.77 12.92 -17.74
CA SER A 109 -0.11 13.36 -16.66
C SER A 109 0.15 12.59 -15.36
N PHE A 110 -0.34 13.11 -14.23
CA PHE A 110 -0.28 12.41 -12.94
C PHE A 110 -0.95 11.03 -12.99
N GLU A 111 -2.09 10.93 -13.66
CA GLU A 111 -2.83 9.67 -13.78
C GLU A 111 -2.11 8.65 -14.68
N GLU A 112 -1.52 9.08 -15.78
CA GLU A 112 -0.75 8.20 -16.66
C GLU A 112 0.53 7.71 -16.00
N LEU A 113 1.21 8.57 -15.23
CA LEU A 113 2.45 8.23 -14.55
C LEU A 113 2.23 7.29 -13.37
N GLY A 114 1.23 7.56 -12.53
CA GLY A 114 1.09 6.84 -11.27
C GLY A 114 -0.31 6.81 -10.68
N GLY A 115 -1.36 7.00 -11.49
CA GLY A 115 -2.74 6.90 -11.04
C GLY A 115 -3.16 5.48 -10.66
N ALA A 116 -4.28 5.35 -9.98
CA ALA A 116 -4.79 4.08 -9.47
C ALA A 116 -4.98 3.03 -10.58
N GLN A 117 -5.52 3.42 -11.73
CA GLN A 117 -5.70 2.50 -12.87
C GLN A 117 -4.37 2.08 -13.50
N THR A 118 -3.39 2.98 -13.55
CA THR A 118 -2.05 2.64 -14.03
C THR A 118 -1.42 1.55 -13.17
N HIS A 119 -1.54 1.65 -11.86
CA HIS A 119 -0.97 0.66 -10.94
C HIS A 119 -1.80 -0.62 -10.80
N ALA A 120 -3.11 -0.56 -10.96
CA ALA A 120 -3.96 -1.76 -10.91
C ALA A 120 -3.92 -2.58 -12.21
N VAL A 121 -3.78 -1.93 -13.38
CA VAL A 121 -3.93 -2.60 -14.68
C VAL A 121 -2.61 -2.79 -15.43
N LYS A 122 -1.72 -1.77 -15.40
CA LYS A 122 -0.48 -1.79 -16.20
C LYS A 122 0.71 -2.32 -15.41
N SER A 123 1.00 -1.74 -14.24
CA SER A 123 2.19 -2.11 -13.45
C SER A 123 1.95 -3.29 -12.51
N GLY A 124 0.71 -3.53 -12.09
CA GLY A 124 0.38 -4.57 -11.12
C GLY A 124 0.84 -4.26 -9.68
N VAL A 125 1.29 -3.03 -9.40
CA VAL A 125 1.72 -2.62 -8.06
C VAL A 125 0.54 -2.52 -7.10
N ALA A 126 -0.60 -1.95 -7.53
CA ALA A 126 -1.80 -1.92 -6.72
C ALA A 126 -2.56 -3.25 -6.80
N SER A 127 -2.92 -3.79 -5.67
CA SER A 127 -3.76 -5.00 -5.57
C SER A 127 -5.15 -4.76 -6.14
N LYS A 128 -5.70 -3.55 -5.93
CA LYS A 128 -6.99 -3.14 -6.47
C LYS A 128 -7.15 -1.62 -6.44
N ALA A 129 -7.87 -1.07 -7.45
CA ALA A 129 -8.35 0.31 -7.48
C ALA A 129 -9.85 0.35 -7.19
N PHE A 130 -10.29 1.40 -6.50
CA PHE A 130 -11.69 1.63 -6.10
C PHE A 130 -12.18 2.98 -6.59
N ALA A 131 -13.50 3.10 -6.80
CA ALA A 131 -14.10 4.35 -7.23
C ALA A 131 -14.21 5.37 -6.08
N THR A 132 -14.38 4.90 -4.84
CA THR A 132 -14.55 5.73 -3.64
C THR A 132 -13.69 5.25 -2.47
N GLU A 133 -13.45 6.13 -1.50
CA GLU A 133 -12.77 5.78 -0.25
C GLU A 133 -13.59 4.79 0.58
N GLU A 134 -14.90 4.96 0.60
CA GLU A 134 -15.83 4.09 1.31
C GLU A 134 -15.74 2.65 0.80
N ASP A 135 -15.78 2.45 -0.51
CA ASP A 135 -15.63 1.12 -1.12
C ASP A 135 -14.26 0.51 -0.76
N CYS A 136 -13.21 1.33 -0.76
CA CYS A 136 -11.87 0.90 -0.39
C CYS A 136 -11.83 0.41 1.07
N PHE A 137 -12.39 1.16 2.01
CA PHE A 137 -12.44 0.78 3.42
C PHE A 137 -13.27 -0.48 3.66
N GLU A 138 -14.40 -0.64 3.00
CA GLU A 138 -15.22 -1.87 3.11
C GLU A 138 -14.45 -3.09 2.59
N GLN A 139 -13.70 -2.95 1.51
CA GLN A 139 -12.85 -4.04 1.00
C GLN A 139 -11.67 -4.37 1.93
N VAL A 140 -11.09 -3.38 2.59
CA VAL A 140 -10.04 -3.63 3.61
C VAL A 140 -10.60 -4.40 4.79
N LYS A 141 -11.78 -4.05 5.28
CA LYS A 141 -12.47 -4.80 6.34
C LYS A 141 -12.77 -6.23 5.90
N LEU A 142 -13.24 -6.40 4.67
CA LEU A 142 -13.50 -7.72 4.10
C LEU A 142 -12.20 -8.54 3.98
N LEU A 143 -11.11 -7.95 3.50
CA LEU A 143 -9.81 -8.62 3.43
C LEU A 143 -9.36 -9.09 4.82
N LEU A 144 -9.44 -8.22 5.82
CA LEU A 144 -9.07 -8.56 7.20
C LEU A 144 -9.88 -9.73 7.76
N SER A 145 -11.13 -9.91 7.31
CA SER A 145 -11.94 -11.06 7.75
C SER A 145 -11.44 -12.40 7.23
N PHE A 146 -10.59 -12.44 6.20
CA PHE A 146 -9.99 -13.65 5.65
C PHE A 146 -8.56 -13.92 6.13
N LEU A 147 -7.90 -12.91 6.70
CA LEU A 147 -6.51 -13.02 7.12
C LEU A 147 -6.40 -13.41 8.59
N PRO A 148 -5.36 -14.17 8.98
CA PRO A 148 -4.99 -14.27 10.39
C PRO A 148 -4.45 -12.92 10.87
N SER A 149 -4.52 -12.64 12.17
CA SER A 149 -3.96 -11.39 12.72
C SER A 149 -2.43 -11.37 12.68
N ASN A 150 -1.80 -12.56 12.75
CA ASN A 150 -0.35 -12.72 12.74
C ASN A 150 0.04 -14.15 12.34
N ASN A 151 1.32 -14.40 12.18
CA ASN A 151 1.87 -15.67 11.72
C ASN A 151 1.78 -16.84 12.76
N LEU A 152 1.32 -16.58 13.97
CA LEU A 152 1.06 -17.61 14.98
C LEU A 152 -0.39 -18.07 14.99
N GLU A 153 -1.26 -17.39 14.24
CA GLU A 153 -2.67 -17.72 14.10
C GLU A 153 -2.96 -18.37 12.74
N THR A 154 -4.05 -19.10 12.65
CA THR A 154 -4.57 -19.63 11.39
C THR A 154 -5.63 -18.69 10.81
N ALA A 155 -5.80 -18.73 9.49
CA ALA A 155 -6.87 -17.97 8.85
C ALA A 155 -8.24 -18.39 9.40
N PRO A 156 -9.21 -17.45 9.51
CA PRO A 156 -10.57 -17.78 9.91
C PRO A 156 -11.19 -18.85 9.00
N ILE A 157 -11.94 -19.77 9.59
CA ILE A 157 -12.63 -20.83 8.87
C ILE A 157 -14.10 -20.47 8.85
N TYR A 158 -14.67 -20.46 7.66
CA TYR A 158 -16.10 -20.26 7.43
C TYR A 158 -16.73 -21.50 6.85
N ASP A 159 -17.97 -21.79 7.22
CA ASP A 159 -18.76 -22.84 6.57
C ASP A 159 -18.95 -22.47 5.10
N CYS A 160 -18.69 -23.43 4.23
CA CYS A 160 -18.82 -23.26 2.80
C CYS A 160 -19.77 -24.34 2.26
N GLU A 161 -20.84 -23.91 1.60
CA GLU A 161 -21.81 -24.80 0.95
C GLU A 161 -21.43 -25.14 -0.49
N ASP A 162 -20.25 -24.70 -0.96
CA ASP A 162 -19.78 -24.94 -2.32
C ASP A 162 -19.35 -26.42 -2.49
N ASP A 163 -19.77 -27.03 -3.59
CA ASP A 163 -19.43 -28.44 -3.89
C ASP A 163 -17.92 -28.53 -4.15
N LEU A 164 -17.25 -29.45 -3.43
CA LEU A 164 -15.82 -29.72 -3.59
C LEU A 164 -15.45 -30.16 -5.02
N ASN A 165 -16.40 -30.71 -5.77
CA ASN A 165 -16.23 -31.16 -7.14
C ASN A 165 -16.78 -30.15 -8.17
N ARG A 166 -17.12 -28.93 -7.77
CA ARG A 166 -17.60 -27.91 -8.68
C ARG A 166 -16.60 -27.65 -9.81
N LEU A 167 -17.07 -27.80 -11.04
CA LEU A 167 -16.30 -27.38 -12.21
C LEU A 167 -16.53 -25.92 -12.53
N SER A 168 -15.49 -25.25 -12.98
CA SER A 168 -15.54 -23.85 -13.37
C SER A 168 -15.23 -23.73 -14.86
N ASP A 169 -16.25 -23.76 -15.69
CA ASP A 169 -16.11 -23.73 -17.17
C ASP A 169 -15.37 -22.46 -17.64
N LYS A 170 -15.49 -21.36 -16.90
CA LYS A 170 -14.77 -20.10 -17.16
C LYS A 170 -13.25 -20.22 -17.10
N LEU A 171 -12.70 -21.23 -16.44
CA LEU A 171 -11.25 -21.45 -16.42
C LEU A 171 -10.71 -21.80 -17.81
N SER A 172 -11.54 -22.44 -18.65
CA SER A 172 -11.18 -22.76 -20.04
C SER A 172 -11.12 -21.55 -20.97
N GLU A 173 -11.63 -20.41 -20.53
CA GLU A 173 -11.60 -19.14 -21.30
C GLU A 173 -10.32 -18.31 -21.05
N ILE A 174 -9.52 -18.71 -20.05
CA ILE A 174 -8.30 -17.99 -19.63
C ILE A 174 -7.08 -18.41 -20.44
N VAL A 175 -7.12 -19.56 -21.10
CA VAL A 175 -6.00 -20.17 -21.85
C VAL A 175 -6.23 -20.07 -23.35
#